data_6a9b501b1500f06f24545c3eeb0ab05e
#
_entry.id   6a9b501b1500f06f24545c3eeb0ab05e
#
_cell.length_a   1.000
_cell.length_b   1.000
_cell.length_c   1.000
_cell.angle_alpha   90.00
_cell.angle_beta   90.00
_cell.angle_gamma   90.00
#
_symmetry.space_group_name_H-M   'P 1'
#
loop_
_entity.id
_entity.type
_entity.pdbx_description
1 polymer ?
#
loop_
_entity_poly.entity_id
_entity_poly.type
_entity_poly.pdbx_seq_one_letter_code
_entity_poly.pdbx_strand_id
1 'polypeptide(L)'
;MCFSLFSFFSFLSFVSFTSFVFAQPTKSERSSPAAAVLVEARKLVDAGQPRAAIGMLIGIGDERNPLVAELLGVAYFHANDPARAISTLTPVVTRLASGSLERREAVQVLGLSHYLAGHLAESIPYLEEVRGLVPDDMKLAYTLGMAYAQTRQPDKAREAFARTFRVAPDSAAAHLIAGQMMNRLELEAFAEAELNAALKQDPKLPEAHYLLGQIAIFRSRLDEGLALMREELAINPAHAMALYRIGDIYSRQLQWDAAITALQQSLWINPYYSGPYILLGKAYSKTGQLGAAEEMLRRAVLYDPNNKSAHYLLAQVLQQAGRAEEATREFAIAERLQGDAVK
;
A
#
# COMPACT_ATOMS: atom_id res chain seq x y z
N MET A 1 -10.46 -5.37 9.14
CA MET A 1 -10.26 -6.15 7.90
C MET A 1 -8.79 -5.98 7.54
N CYS A 2 -7.97 -6.98 7.86
CA CYS A 2 -6.55 -7.00 7.46
C CYS A 2 -6.48 -7.09 5.94
N PHE A 3 -6.17 -5.99 5.28
CA PHE A 3 -5.65 -6.04 3.91
C PHE A 3 -4.19 -6.47 4.02
N SER A 4 -3.95 -7.67 3.52
CA SER A 4 -2.67 -8.36 3.47
C SER A 4 -1.54 -7.43 3.01
N LEU A 5 -0.54 -7.26 3.85
CA LEU A 5 0.78 -6.66 3.60
C LEU A 5 1.53 -7.30 2.39
N PHE A 6 0.98 -8.34 1.80
CA PHE A 6 1.60 -9.12 0.72
C PHE A 6 1.58 -8.46 -0.66
N SER A 7 0.72 -7.45 -0.91
CA SER A 7 0.67 -6.79 -2.23
C SER A 7 1.75 -5.72 -2.44
N PHE A 8 2.46 -5.32 -1.38
CA PHE A 8 3.48 -4.27 -1.42
C PHE A 8 4.87 -4.79 -1.87
N PHE A 9 5.14 -6.08 -1.73
CA PHE A 9 6.43 -6.67 -2.10
C PHE A 9 6.72 -6.68 -3.60
N SER A 10 5.69 -6.61 -4.45
CA SER A 10 5.88 -6.61 -5.91
C SER A 10 6.38 -5.28 -6.47
N PHE A 11 6.27 -4.17 -5.71
CA PHE A 11 6.68 -2.83 -6.15
C PHE A 11 8.16 -2.51 -5.87
N LEU A 12 8.77 -3.19 -4.90
CA LEU A 12 10.17 -2.99 -4.51
C LEU A 12 11.17 -3.83 -5.32
N SER A 13 10.69 -4.80 -6.12
CA SER A 13 11.55 -5.70 -6.89
C SER A 13 12.24 -5.08 -8.11
N PHE A 14 11.99 -3.79 -8.41
CA PHE A 14 12.61 -3.08 -9.53
C PHE A 14 13.18 -1.72 -9.10
N VAL A 15 14.17 -1.73 -8.21
CA VAL A 15 15.15 -0.64 -8.21
C VAL A 15 16.05 -0.91 -9.42
N SER A 16 15.69 -0.35 -10.57
CA SER A 16 16.60 -0.32 -11.71
C SER A 16 17.79 0.54 -11.30
N PHE A 17 18.89 -0.10 -10.96
CA PHE A 17 20.18 0.56 -10.98
C PHE A 17 20.36 1.09 -12.41
N THR A 18 20.30 2.41 -12.58
CA THR A 18 20.80 3.02 -13.80
C THR A 18 22.26 2.62 -13.88
N SER A 19 22.60 1.85 -14.92
CA SER A 19 23.96 1.42 -15.21
C SER A 19 24.84 2.65 -15.36
N PHE A 20 25.53 3.04 -14.29
CA PHE A 20 26.56 4.04 -14.35
C PHE A 20 27.79 3.44 -15.04
N VAL A 21 28.23 4.09 -16.09
CA VAL A 21 29.46 3.75 -16.84
C VAL A 21 30.63 3.76 -15.86
N PHE A 22 31.22 2.59 -15.64
CA PHE A 22 32.40 2.40 -14.80
C PHE A 22 33.58 3.26 -15.26
N ALA A 23 34.08 4.14 -14.40
CA ALA A 23 35.44 4.64 -14.49
C ALA A 23 36.38 3.46 -14.23
N GLN A 24 37.27 3.16 -15.15
CA GLN A 24 38.25 2.07 -14.98
C GLN A 24 39.19 2.39 -13.82
N PRO A 25 39.44 1.47 -12.88
CA PRO A 25 40.39 1.69 -11.80
C PRO A 25 41.81 1.88 -12.35
N THR A 26 42.58 2.75 -11.71
CA THR A 26 43.95 3.04 -12.08
C THR A 26 44.83 1.79 -11.93
N LYS A 27 45.90 1.72 -12.74
CA LYS A 27 46.78 0.53 -12.89
C LYS A 27 47.44 0.02 -11.59
N SER A 28 47.47 0.84 -10.52
CA SER A 28 48.10 0.53 -9.22
C SER A 28 47.19 -0.27 -8.28
N GLU A 29 45.84 -0.16 -8.40
CA GLU A 29 44.89 -0.83 -7.51
C GLU A 29 44.54 -2.27 -7.95
N ARG A 30 44.96 -2.69 -9.14
CA ARG A 30 44.65 -4.02 -9.72
C ARG A 30 45.49 -5.18 -9.15
N SER A 31 46.38 -4.93 -8.19
CA SER A 31 47.39 -5.93 -7.83
C SER A 31 47.16 -6.67 -6.51
N SER A 32 46.11 -6.36 -5.71
CA SER A 32 45.85 -7.13 -4.49
C SER A 32 44.84 -8.26 -4.72
N PRO A 33 45.04 -9.44 -4.13
CA PRO A 33 44.03 -10.53 -4.21
C PRO A 33 42.64 -10.10 -3.77
N ALA A 34 42.56 -9.22 -2.77
CA ALA A 34 41.27 -8.67 -2.30
C ALA A 34 40.55 -7.82 -3.34
N ALA A 35 41.31 -7.01 -4.13
CA ALA A 35 40.70 -6.20 -5.18
C ALA A 35 40.10 -7.06 -6.32
N ALA A 36 40.72 -8.17 -6.67
CA ALA A 36 40.20 -9.11 -7.65
C ALA A 36 38.89 -9.77 -7.18
N VAL A 37 38.83 -10.14 -5.89
CA VAL A 37 37.61 -10.72 -5.27
C VAL A 37 36.50 -9.69 -5.20
N LEU A 38 36.75 -8.43 -4.87
CA LEU A 38 35.75 -7.35 -4.89
C LEU A 38 35.12 -7.17 -6.28
N VAL A 39 35.93 -7.17 -7.32
CA VAL A 39 35.45 -7.04 -8.72
C VAL A 39 34.53 -8.22 -9.07
N GLU A 40 34.90 -9.44 -8.71
CA GLU A 40 34.09 -10.62 -9.01
C GLU A 40 32.82 -10.69 -8.16
N ALA A 41 32.88 -10.34 -6.88
CA ALA A 41 31.73 -10.24 -6.00
C ALA A 41 30.74 -9.18 -6.50
N ARG A 42 31.21 -8.04 -7.01
CA ARG A 42 30.35 -7.01 -7.64
C ARG A 42 29.59 -7.58 -8.83
N LYS A 43 30.27 -8.29 -9.72
CA LYS A 43 29.63 -8.95 -10.87
C LYS A 43 28.53 -9.94 -10.44
N LEU A 44 28.77 -10.67 -9.35
CA LEU A 44 27.76 -11.60 -8.83
C LEU A 44 26.52 -10.86 -8.27
N VAL A 45 26.72 -9.72 -7.57
CA VAL A 45 25.60 -8.88 -7.11
C VAL A 45 24.82 -8.36 -8.31
N ASP A 46 25.52 -7.81 -9.31
CA ASP A 46 24.91 -7.25 -10.52
C ASP A 46 24.17 -8.31 -11.36
N ALA A 47 24.65 -9.57 -11.30
CA ALA A 47 24.02 -10.72 -11.93
C ALA A 47 22.85 -11.33 -11.14
N GLY A 48 22.45 -10.71 -10.00
CA GLY A 48 21.36 -11.21 -9.16
C GLY A 48 21.71 -12.46 -8.34
N GLN A 49 23.01 -12.68 -8.07
CA GLN A 49 23.56 -13.80 -7.30
C GLN A 49 24.15 -13.34 -5.94
N PRO A 50 23.41 -12.59 -5.10
CA PRO A 50 23.96 -11.96 -3.90
C PRO A 50 24.48 -12.97 -2.87
N ARG A 51 23.88 -14.16 -2.79
CA ARG A 51 24.36 -15.20 -1.83
C ARG A 51 25.74 -15.72 -2.19
N ALA A 52 26.07 -15.85 -3.47
CA ALA A 52 27.41 -16.23 -3.92
C ALA A 52 28.43 -15.11 -3.61
N ALA A 53 28.06 -13.85 -3.85
CA ALA A 53 28.88 -12.70 -3.49
C ALA A 53 29.17 -12.65 -1.98
N ILE A 54 28.16 -12.87 -1.12
CA ILE A 54 28.31 -12.92 0.34
C ILE A 54 29.35 -13.97 0.73
N GLY A 55 29.26 -15.21 0.18
CA GLY A 55 30.23 -16.27 0.46
C GLY A 55 31.67 -15.89 0.11
N MET A 56 31.86 -15.23 -1.05
CA MET A 56 33.19 -14.77 -1.48
C MET A 56 33.74 -13.65 -0.57
N LEU A 57 32.91 -12.67 -0.19
CA LEU A 57 33.32 -11.51 0.61
C LEU A 57 33.65 -11.91 2.05
N ILE A 58 32.89 -12.80 2.66
CA ILE A 58 33.21 -13.38 3.99
C ILE A 58 34.55 -14.15 3.92
N GLY A 59 34.82 -14.85 2.82
CA GLY A 59 36.07 -15.58 2.60
C GLY A 59 37.33 -14.71 2.57
N ILE A 60 37.21 -13.38 2.34
CA ILE A 60 38.33 -12.45 2.44
C ILE A 60 38.82 -12.30 3.90
N GLY A 61 37.93 -12.42 4.88
CA GLY A 61 38.23 -12.26 6.30
C GLY A 61 38.58 -10.84 6.75
N ASP A 62 38.35 -9.83 5.92
CA ASP A 62 38.64 -8.41 6.20
C ASP A 62 37.37 -7.55 6.17
N GLU A 63 36.42 -7.89 7.02
CA GLU A 63 35.14 -7.16 7.16
C GLU A 63 35.33 -5.73 7.73
N ARG A 64 36.54 -5.40 8.23
CA ARG A 64 36.85 -4.04 8.69
C ARG A 64 37.26 -3.12 7.55
N ASN A 65 37.57 -3.64 6.38
CA ASN A 65 37.84 -2.86 5.19
C ASN A 65 36.54 -2.22 4.70
N PRO A 66 36.44 -0.87 4.60
CA PRO A 66 35.19 -0.19 4.23
C PRO A 66 34.63 -0.63 2.89
N LEU A 67 35.47 -0.97 1.91
CA LEU A 67 35.03 -1.40 0.58
C LEU A 67 34.47 -2.83 0.58
N VAL A 68 35.07 -3.73 1.41
CA VAL A 68 34.56 -5.09 1.58
C VAL A 68 33.23 -5.07 2.32
N ALA A 69 33.15 -4.31 3.41
CA ALA A 69 31.94 -4.18 4.20
C ALA A 69 30.81 -3.48 3.41
N GLU A 70 31.16 -2.49 2.59
CA GLU A 70 30.18 -1.84 1.71
C GLU A 70 29.54 -2.87 0.78
N LEU A 71 30.34 -3.57 -0.02
CA LEU A 71 29.82 -4.54 -0.98
C LEU A 71 29.09 -5.71 -0.31
N LEU A 72 29.56 -6.13 0.89
CA LEU A 72 28.90 -7.16 1.69
C LEU A 72 27.51 -6.70 2.16
N GLY A 73 27.40 -5.46 2.63
CA GLY A 73 26.11 -4.87 3.02
C GLY A 73 25.14 -4.73 1.86
N VAL A 74 25.63 -4.32 0.69
CA VAL A 74 24.85 -4.29 -0.56
C VAL A 74 24.39 -5.69 -0.94
N ALA A 75 25.24 -6.69 -0.85
CA ALA A 75 24.89 -8.08 -1.13
C ALA A 75 23.83 -8.63 -0.15
N TYR A 76 23.92 -8.30 1.15
CA TYR A 76 22.87 -8.65 2.12
C TYR A 76 21.52 -8.02 1.77
N PHE A 77 21.51 -6.75 1.38
CA PHE A 77 20.28 -6.07 0.94
C PHE A 77 19.63 -6.80 -0.25
N HIS A 78 20.42 -7.11 -1.29
CA HIS A 78 19.95 -7.86 -2.46
C HIS A 78 19.55 -9.31 -2.13
N ALA A 79 20.11 -9.90 -1.06
CA ALA A 79 19.69 -11.20 -0.53
C ALA A 79 18.41 -11.12 0.32
N ASN A 80 17.76 -9.94 0.40
CA ASN A 80 16.57 -9.66 1.23
C ASN A 80 16.84 -9.82 2.74
N ASP A 81 18.02 -9.39 3.18
CA ASP A 81 18.42 -9.37 4.58
C ASP A 81 18.80 -7.96 5.05
N PRO A 82 17.79 -7.09 5.26
CA PRO A 82 18.03 -5.71 5.65
C PRO A 82 18.72 -5.58 7.02
N ALA A 83 18.50 -6.52 7.92
CA ALA A 83 19.10 -6.46 9.25
C ALA A 83 20.65 -6.62 9.17
N ARG A 84 21.14 -7.59 8.39
CA ARG A 84 22.58 -7.74 8.17
C ARG A 84 23.15 -6.59 7.30
N ALA A 85 22.41 -6.07 6.34
CA ALA A 85 22.83 -4.89 5.59
C ALA A 85 23.06 -3.70 6.54
N ILE A 86 22.14 -3.40 7.45
CA ILE A 86 22.27 -2.32 8.44
C ILE A 86 23.50 -2.55 9.35
N SER A 87 23.60 -3.73 9.96
CA SER A 87 24.71 -4.02 10.89
C SER A 87 26.09 -3.95 10.23
N THR A 88 26.17 -4.28 8.94
CA THR A 88 27.43 -4.26 8.18
C THR A 88 27.79 -2.84 7.71
N LEU A 89 26.82 -2.07 7.22
CA LEU A 89 27.09 -0.74 6.63
C LEU A 89 27.23 0.38 7.66
N THR A 90 26.45 0.36 8.75
CA THR A 90 26.44 1.44 9.75
C THR A 90 27.83 1.78 10.29
N PRO A 91 28.73 0.84 10.66
CA PRO A 91 30.05 1.18 11.19
C PRO A 91 31.04 1.69 10.13
N VAL A 92 30.75 1.52 8.85
CA VAL A 92 31.69 1.84 7.77
C VAL A 92 31.26 3.00 6.87
N VAL A 93 30.00 3.34 6.81
CA VAL A 93 29.46 4.37 5.89
C VAL A 93 30.17 5.72 6.02
N THR A 94 30.55 6.14 7.23
CA THR A 94 31.28 7.41 7.47
C THR A 94 32.77 7.32 7.11
N ARG A 95 33.31 6.12 6.92
CA ARG A 95 34.70 5.86 6.55
C ARG A 95 34.90 5.76 5.05
N LEU A 96 33.82 5.64 4.29
CA LEU A 96 33.83 5.70 2.83
C LEU A 96 34.08 7.15 2.37
N ALA A 97 34.81 7.31 1.29
CA ALA A 97 35.18 8.63 0.77
C ALA A 97 33.91 9.42 0.40
N SER A 98 33.85 10.67 0.87
CA SER A 98 32.75 11.58 0.56
C SER A 98 32.57 11.72 -0.94
N GLY A 99 31.33 11.54 -1.43
CA GLY A 99 31.01 11.64 -2.85
C GLY A 99 31.38 10.43 -3.70
N SER A 100 32.05 9.41 -3.14
CA SER A 100 32.34 8.17 -3.87
C SER A 100 31.05 7.40 -4.22
N LEU A 101 31.13 6.51 -5.20
CA LEU A 101 30.03 5.66 -5.62
C LEU A 101 29.63 4.72 -4.49
N GLU A 102 30.60 4.14 -3.81
CA GLU A 102 30.42 3.19 -2.71
C GLU A 102 29.70 3.82 -1.52
N ARG A 103 30.04 5.10 -1.20
CA ARG A 103 29.32 5.82 -0.15
C ARG A 103 27.87 6.09 -0.54
N ARG A 104 27.61 6.49 -1.79
CA ARG A 104 26.24 6.74 -2.25
C ARG A 104 25.39 5.49 -2.20
N GLU A 105 25.96 4.37 -2.65
CA GLU A 105 25.30 3.07 -2.63
C GLU A 105 25.05 2.60 -1.18
N ALA A 106 26.05 2.72 -0.29
CA ALA A 106 25.90 2.38 1.12
C ALA A 106 24.79 3.21 1.80
N VAL A 107 24.73 4.52 1.55
CA VAL A 107 23.69 5.41 2.10
C VAL A 107 22.32 5.01 1.57
N GLN A 108 22.18 4.72 0.29
CA GLN A 108 20.94 4.29 -0.33
C GLN A 108 20.48 2.95 0.27
N VAL A 109 21.38 1.98 0.38
CA VAL A 109 21.09 0.66 0.95
C VAL A 109 20.73 0.76 2.44
N LEU A 110 21.43 1.60 3.22
CA LEU A 110 21.07 1.86 4.62
C LEU A 110 19.67 2.44 4.74
N GLY A 111 19.36 3.48 3.97
CA GLY A 111 18.05 4.11 3.99
C GLY A 111 16.93 3.12 3.66
N LEU A 112 17.09 2.34 2.60
CA LEU A 112 16.10 1.33 2.19
C LEU A 112 16.05 0.16 3.18
N SER A 113 17.19 -0.27 3.74
CA SER A 113 17.22 -1.37 4.72
C SER A 113 16.52 -0.98 6.02
N HIS A 114 16.78 0.23 6.54
CA HIS A 114 16.04 0.76 7.68
C HIS A 114 14.54 0.85 7.40
N TYR A 115 14.14 1.34 6.22
CA TYR A 115 12.75 1.40 5.81
C TYR A 115 12.09 0.02 5.81
N LEU A 116 12.73 -0.99 5.19
CA LEU A 116 12.22 -2.37 5.12
C LEU A 116 12.18 -3.06 6.49
N ALA A 117 13.09 -2.71 7.39
CA ALA A 117 13.10 -3.21 8.77
C ALA A 117 12.07 -2.51 9.68
N GLY A 118 11.32 -1.51 9.17
CA GLY A 118 10.37 -0.73 9.97
C GLY A 118 11.01 0.36 10.84
N HIS A 119 12.32 0.57 10.72
CA HIS A 119 13.06 1.63 11.42
C HIS A 119 12.93 2.95 10.65
N LEU A 120 11.69 3.45 10.57
CA LEU A 120 11.33 4.55 9.65
C LEU A 120 12.03 5.88 10.00
N ALA A 121 12.16 6.20 11.28
CA ALA A 121 12.83 7.41 11.71
C ALA A 121 14.31 7.42 11.33
N GLU A 122 14.97 6.28 11.46
CA GLU A 122 16.38 6.08 11.11
C GLU A 122 16.59 6.03 9.60
N SER A 123 15.58 5.63 8.83
CA SER A 123 15.67 5.58 7.36
C SER A 123 15.71 6.98 6.73
N ILE A 124 14.96 7.93 7.30
CA ILE A 124 14.75 9.27 6.72
C ILE A 124 16.05 10.01 6.41
N PRO A 125 17.02 10.17 7.34
CA PRO A 125 18.25 10.93 7.07
C PRO A 125 19.06 10.37 5.91
N TYR A 126 19.13 9.04 5.77
CA TYR A 126 19.82 8.40 4.65
C TYR A 126 19.07 8.61 3.32
N LEU A 127 17.75 8.44 3.32
CA LEU A 127 16.94 8.65 2.12
C LEU A 127 16.94 10.13 1.69
N GLU A 128 17.02 11.08 2.62
CA GLU A 128 17.17 12.50 2.33
C GLU A 128 18.55 12.82 1.72
N GLU A 129 19.63 12.19 2.20
CA GLU A 129 20.95 12.32 1.59
C GLU A 129 20.93 11.83 0.13
N VAL A 130 20.29 10.68 -0.13
CA VAL A 130 20.10 10.15 -1.50
C VAL A 130 19.26 11.10 -2.35
N ARG A 131 18.17 11.66 -1.80
CA ARG A 131 17.32 12.63 -2.50
C ARG A 131 18.11 13.86 -2.96
N GLY A 132 19.06 14.31 -2.17
CA GLY A 132 19.95 15.40 -2.56
C GLY A 132 20.77 15.09 -3.81
N LEU A 133 21.05 13.81 -4.09
CA LEU A 133 21.81 13.36 -5.25
C LEU A 133 20.95 13.05 -6.47
N VAL A 134 19.72 12.58 -6.26
CA VAL A 134 18.76 12.18 -7.31
C VAL A 134 17.37 12.79 -7.01
N PRO A 135 17.21 14.11 -7.15
CA PRO A 135 16.02 14.82 -6.73
C PRO A 135 14.73 14.42 -7.49
N ASP A 136 14.88 13.87 -8.70
CA ASP A 136 13.78 13.50 -9.60
C ASP A 136 13.38 12.02 -9.48
N ASP A 137 13.97 11.26 -8.53
CA ASP A 137 13.58 9.87 -8.31
C ASP A 137 12.23 9.81 -7.60
N MET A 138 11.18 9.49 -8.39
CA MET A 138 9.80 9.38 -7.91
C MET A 138 9.61 8.23 -6.91
N LYS A 139 10.37 7.13 -7.04
CA LYS A 139 10.26 5.99 -6.11
C LYS A 139 10.81 6.37 -4.75
N LEU A 140 11.96 7.06 -4.75
CA LEU A 140 12.56 7.59 -3.53
C LEU A 140 11.64 8.62 -2.87
N ALA A 141 11.06 9.54 -3.65
CA ALA A 141 10.10 10.52 -3.15
C ALA A 141 8.88 9.84 -2.51
N TYR A 142 8.33 8.81 -3.15
CA TYR A 142 7.23 8.02 -2.59
C TYR A 142 7.62 7.32 -1.27
N THR A 143 8.80 6.69 -1.23
CA THR A 143 9.32 6.01 -0.03
C THR A 143 9.49 7.00 1.13
N LEU A 144 10.04 8.18 0.87
CA LEU A 144 10.13 9.26 1.85
C LEU A 144 8.76 9.73 2.31
N GLY A 145 7.80 9.90 1.39
CA GLY A 145 6.42 10.27 1.73
C GLY A 145 5.78 9.27 2.69
N MET A 146 5.96 7.98 2.43
CA MET A 146 5.47 6.91 3.31
C MET A 146 6.17 6.91 4.68
N ALA A 147 7.49 7.11 4.72
CA ALA A 147 8.24 7.20 5.97
C ALA A 147 7.83 8.41 6.79
N TYR A 148 7.68 9.58 6.16
CA TYR A 148 7.22 10.79 6.83
C TYR A 148 5.80 10.66 7.35
N ALA A 149 4.86 10.10 6.57
CA ALA A 149 3.49 9.89 7.02
C ALA A 149 3.45 9.01 8.27
N GLN A 150 4.12 7.87 8.26
CA GLN A 150 4.14 6.94 9.37
C GLN A 150 4.91 7.48 10.61
N THR A 151 5.87 8.38 10.40
CA THR A 151 6.55 9.09 11.51
C THR A 151 5.84 10.38 11.92
N ARG A 152 4.59 10.58 11.47
CA ARG A 152 3.71 11.70 11.83
C ARG A 152 4.26 13.07 11.45
N GLN A 153 4.86 13.18 10.25
CA GLN A 153 5.34 14.42 9.66
C GLN A 153 4.50 14.75 8.39
N PRO A 154 3.21 15.14 8.53
CA PRO A 154 2.26 15.23 7.42
C PRO A 154 2.69 16.22 6.33
N ASP A 155 3.26 17.38 6.69
CA ASP A 155 3.69 18.37 5.71
C ASP A 155 4.81 17.83 4.80
N LYS A 156 5.81 17.19 5.39
CA LYS A 156 6.90 16.58 4.62
C LYS A 156 6.41 15.39 3.78
N ALA A 157 5.44 14.63 4.31
CA ALA A 157 4.79 13.56 3.56
C ALA A 157 4.06 14.12 2.33
N ARG A 158 3.29 15.22 2.49
CA ARG A 158 2.60 15.90 1.39
C ARG A 158 3.59 16.39 0.33
N GLU A 159 4.66 17.08 0.74
CA GLU A 159 5.71 17.54 -0.19
C GLU A 159 6.33 16.39 -0.97
N ALA A 160 6.63 15.28 -0.31
CA ALA A 160 7.22 14.11 -0.94
C ALA A 160 6.25 13.43 -1.92
N PHE A 161 4.97 13.29 -1.55
CA PHE A 161 3.94 12.78 -2.45
C PHE A 161 3.67 13.73 -3.63
N ALA A 162 3.62 15.04 -3.38
CA ALA A 162 3.47 16.03 -4.43
C ALA A 162 4.57 15.92 -5.49
N ARG A 163 5.81 15.73 -5.05
CA ARG A 163 6.96 15.47 -5.93
C ARG A 163 6.80 14.18 -6.71
N THR A 164 6.35 13.09 -6.04
CA THR A 164 6.08 11.79 -6.68
C THR A 164 5.09 11.93 -7.83
N PHE A 165 4.03 12.70 -7.65
CA PHE A 165 2.95 12.87 -8.63
C PHE A 165 3.10 14.12 -9.50
N ARG A 166 4.20 14.87 -9.33
CA ARG A 166 4.53 16.08 -10.10
C ARG A 166 3.45 17.16 -10.03
N VAL A 167 2.89 17.36 -8.84
CA VAL A 167 1.96 18.45 -8.55
C VAL A 167 2.61 19.49 -7.63
N ALA A 168 2.07 20.71 -7.61
CA ALA A 168 2.57 21.73 -6.68
C ALA A 168 2.31 21.31 -5.23
N PRO A 169 3.27 21.41 -4.30
CA PRO A 169 3.17 20.86 -2.93
C PRO A 169 2.00 21.39 -2.11
N ASP A 170 1.57 22.63 -2.36
CA ASP A 170 0.48 23.29 -1.63
C ASP A 170 -0.81 23.38 -2.46
N SER A 171 -0.93 22.57 -3.53
CA SER A 171 -2.15 22.53 -4.35
C SER A 171 -3.22 21.63 -3.72
N ALA A 172 -4.49 21.88 -4.09
CA ALA A 172 -5.60 21.00 -3.71
C ALA A 172 -5.34 19.53 -4.09
N ALA A 173 -4.70 19.29 -5.25
CA ALA A 173 -4.30 17.95 -5.68
C ALA A 173 -3.27 17.31 -4.75
N ALA A 174 -2.26 18.07 -4.26
CA ALA A 174 -1.28 17.55 -3.33
C ALA A 174 -1.91 17.17 -1.98
N HIS A 175 -2.80 18.00 -1.47
CA HIS A 175 -3.58 17.73 -0.27
C HIS A 175 -4.47 16.50 -0.44
N LEU A 176 -5.15 16.35 -1.57
CA LEU A 176 -5.96 15.16 -1.88
C LEU A 176 -5.10 13.88 -1.88
N ILE A 177 -3.97 13.89 -2.56
CA ILE A 177 -3.04 12.75 -2.64
C ILE A 177 -2.52 12.40 -1.24
N ALA A 178 -2.08 13.40 -0.46
CA ALA A 178 -1.60 13.19 0.90
C ALA A 178 -2.70 12.59 1.79
N GLY A 179 -3.90 13.15 1.76
CA GLY A 179 -5.06 12.65 2.49
C GLY A 179 -5.41 11.20 2.11
N GLN A 180 -5.38 10.87 0.81
CA GLN A 180 -5.61 9.51 0.34
C GLN A 180 -4.54 8.52 0.84
N MET A 181 -3.26 8.91 0.80
CA MET A 181 -2.16 8.07 1.28
C MET A 181 -2.22 7.87 2.79
N MET A 182 -2.49 8.93 3.54
CA MET A 182 -2.64 8.87 4.99
C MET A 182 -3.85 8.03 5.41
N ASN A 183 -4.97 8.11 4.68
CA ASN A 183 -6.14 7.27 4.94
C ASN A 183 -5.83 5.78 4.71
N ARG A 184 -5.05 5.44 3.70
CA ARG A 184 -4.56 4.06 3.48
C ARG A 184 -3.66 3.53 4.60
N LEU A 185 -2.95 4.43 5.28
CA LEU A 185 -2.10 4.13 6.43
C LEU A 185 -2.86 4.16 7.76
N GLU A 186 -4.18 4.28 7.73
CA GLU A 186 -5.03 4.41 8.92
C GLU A 186 -4.68 5.63 9.81
N LEU A 187 -4.07 6.65 9.20
CA LEU A 187 -3.73 7.92 9.83
C LEU A 187 -4.87 8.93 9.66
N GLU A 188 -6.06 8.57 10.11
CA GLU A 188 -7.32 9.24 9.79
C GLU A 188 -7.33 10.74 10.15
N ALA A 189 -6.76 11.14 11.30
CA ALA A 189 -6.75 12.54 11.72
C ALA A 189 -5.94 13.41 10.75
N PHE A 190 -4.81 12.91 10.25
CA PHE A 190 -4.01 13.61 9.24
C PHE A 190 -4.68 13.58 7.88
N ALA A 191 -5.29 12.45 7.51
CA ALA A 191 -6.06 12.34 6.26
C ALA A 191 -7.21 13.35 6.23
N GLU A 192 -7.98 13.44 7.31
CA GLU A 192 -9.11 14.38 7.45
C GLU A 192 -8.63 15.85 7.35
N ALA A 193 -7.50 16.19 7.97
CA ALA A 193 -6.92 17.54 7.88
C ALA A 193 -6.49 17.89 6.44
N GLU A 194 -5.81 16.98 5.76
CA GLU A 194 -5.36 17.17 4.38
C GLU A 194 -6.55 17.27 3.40
N LEU A 195 -7.56 16.40 3.53
CA LEU A 195 -8.75 16.43 2.67
C LEU A 195 -9.57 17.72 2.87
N ASN A 196 -9.69 18.20 4.10
CA ASN A 196 -10.34 19.49 4.38
C ASN A 196 -9.54 20.68 3.79
N ALA A 197 -8.20 20.60 3.82
CA ALA A 197 -7.36 21.60 3.18
C ALA A 197 -7.52 21.60 1.65
N ALA A 198 -7.66 20.42 1.05
CA ALA A 198 -7.97 20.27 -0.37
C ALA A 198 -9.30 20.94 -0.74
N LEU A 199 -10.37 20.64 -0.01
CA LEU A 199 -11.72 21.20 -0.26
C LEU A 199 -11.82 22.69 0.05
N LYS A 200 -10.99 23.22 0.96
CA LYS A 200 -10.90 24.66 1.18
C LYS A 200 -10.38 25.41 -0.04
N GLN A 201 -9.51 24.79 -0.83
CA GLN A 201 -8.97 25.37 -2.07
C GLN A 201 -9.88 25.10 -3.27
N ASP A 202 -10.40 23.88 -3.37
CA ASP A 202 -11.32 23.47 -4.43
C ASP A 202 -12.50 22.69 -3.83
N PRO A 203 -13.62 23.37 -3.53
CA PRO A 203 -14.81 22.72 -2.97
C PRO A 203 -15.47 21.68 -3.90
N LYS A 204 -15.08 21.62 -5.17
CA LYS A 204 -15.60 20.65 -6.16
C LYS A 204 -14.54 19.64 -6.58
N LEU A 205 -13.48 19.48 -5.80
CA LEU A 205 -12.43 18.51 -6.09
C LEU A 205 -13.00 17.08 -5.98
N PRO A 206 -13.05 16.30 -7.06
CA PRO A 206 -13.56 14.95 -7.05
C PRO A 206 -12.79 14.06 -6.07
N GLU A 207 -13.44 13.04 -5.52
CA GLU A 207 -12.91 12.06 -4.53
C GLU A 207 -12.72 12.63 -3.12
N ALA A 208 -12.60 13.94 -2.91
CA ALA A 208 -12.28 14.49 -1.58
C ALA A 208 -13.45 14.29 -0.60
N HIS A 209 -14.67 14.58 -1.01
CA HIS A 209 -15.88 14.32 -0.20
C HIS A 209 -16.09 12.83 0.05
N TYR A 210 -15.86 11.98 -0.95
CA TYR A 210 -15.94 10.53 -0.81
C TYR A 210 -14.97 9.99 0.24
N LEU A 211 -13.70 10.43 0.24
CA LEU A 211 -12.69 10.00 1.20
C LEU A 211 -13.03 10.47 2.63
N LEU A 212 -13.45 11.72 2.80
CA LEU A 212 -13.94 12.21 4.10
C LEU A 212 -15.17 11.42 4.57
N GLY A 213 -16.10 11.13 3.68
CA GLY A 213 -17.27 10.32 3.97
C GLY A 213 -16.90 8.90 4.41
N GLN A 214 -15.88 8.28 3.82
CA GLN A 214 -15.36 6.99 4.28
C GLN A 214 -14.83 7.06 5.71
N ILE A 215 -14.08 8.11 6.05
CA ILE A 215 -13.55 8.32 7.41
C ILE A 215 -14.72 8.52 8.40
N ALA A 216 -15.72 9.31 8.03
CA ALA A 216 -16.92 9.52 8.85
C ALA A 216 -17.69 8.21 9.10
N ILE A 217 -17.90 7.39 8.07
CA ILE A 217 -18.56 6.09 8.17
C ILE A 217 -17.76 5.14 9.08
N PHE A 218 -16.45 5.09 8.94
CA PHE A 218 -15.57 4.27 9.77
C PHE A 218 -15.67 4.65 11.25
N ARG A 219 -15.74 5.95 11.55
CA ARG A 219 -15.97 6.49 12.89
C ARG A 219 -17.43 6.45 13.35
N SER A 220 -18.30 5.74 12.61
CA SER A 220 -19.74 5.64 12.90
C SER A 220 -20.50 6.98 12.90
N ARG A 221 -19.94 8.03 12.28
CA ARG A 221 -20.61 9.32 12.04
C ARG A 221 -21.46 9.23 10.77
N LEU A 222 -22.53 8.41 10.83
CA LEU A 222 -23.27 7.98 9.64
C LEU A 222 -23.97 9.13 8.90
N ASP A 223 -24.55 10.10 9.63
CA ASP A 223 -25.27 11.22 9.01
C ASP A 223 -24.31 12.17 8.29
N GLU A 224 -23.13 12.42 8.86
CA GLU A 224 -22.05 13.17 8.22
C GLU A 224 -21.52 12.43 6.99
N GLY A 225 -21.31 11.11 7.11
CA GLY A 225 -20.92 10.27 5.98
C GLY A 225 -21.93 10.34 4.84
N LEU A 226 -23.22 10.32 5.15
CA LEU A 226 -24.29 10.44 4.16
C LEU A 226 -24.28 11.80 3.45
N ALA A 227 -24.08 12.90 4.19
CA ALA A 227 -23.99 14.24 3.63
C ALA A 227 -22.81 14.34 2.65
N LEU A 228 -21.62 13.90 3.08
CA LEU A 228 -20.40 13.91 2.26
C LEU A 228 -20.52 13.04 1.00
N MET A 229 -21.14 11.87 1.09
CA MET A 229 -21.39 11.04 -0.10
C MET A 229 -22.35 11.71 -1.10
N ARG A 230 -23.33 12.50 -0.62
CA ARG A 230 -24.21 13.28 -1.48
C ARG A 230 -23.50 14.46 -2.14
N GLU A 231 -22.58 15.10 -1.43
CA GLU A 231 -21.74 16.16 -2.00
C GLU A 231 -20.86 15.62 -3.12
N GLU A 232 -20.26 14.44 -2.92
CA GLU A 232 -19.51 13.76 -3.99
C GLU A 232 -20.38 13.45 -5.21
N LEU A 233 -21.61 12.95 -5.00
CA LEU A 233 -22.55 12.67 -6.09
C LEU A 233 -23.04 13.94 -6.81
N ALA A 234 -23.04 15.09 -6.16
CA ALA A 234 -23.32 16.37 -6.81
C ALA A 234 -22.20 16.78 -7.79
N ILE A 235 -20.98 16.34 -7.54
CA ILE A 235 -19.80 16.56 -8.39
C ILE A 235 -19.71 15.47 -9.45
N ASN A 236 -19.81 14.21 -9.04
CA ASN A 236 -19.73 13.02 -9.88
C ASN A 236 -20.97 12.13 -9.70
N PRO A 237 -22.07 12.36 -10.43
CA PRO A 237 -23.29 11.58 -10.32
C PRO A 237 -23.13 10.07 -10.62
N ALA A 238 -22.07 9.70 -11.36
CA ALA A 238 -21.77 8.32 -11.73
C ALA A 238 -20.75 7.64 -10.75
N HIS A 239 -20.62 8.16 -9.53
CA HIS A 239 -19.72 7.57 -8.55
C HIS A 239 -20.35 6.34 -7.87
N ALA A 240 -20.21 5.16 -8.48
CA ALA A 240 -20.82 3.92 -8.01
C ALA A 240 -20.49 3.57 -6.55
N MET A 241 -19.26 3.85 -6.11
CA MET A 241 -18.84 3.56 -4.74
C MET A 241 -19.47 4.49 -3.70
N ALA A 242 -19.74 5.75 -4.04
CA ALA A 242 -20.47 6.67 -3.16
C ALA A 242 -21.93 6.18 -2.98
N LEU A 243 -22.60 5.75 -4.06
CA LEU A 243 -23.93 5.14 -3.99
C LEU A 243 -23.94 3.85 -3.15
N TYR A 244 -22.93 3.01 -3.32
CA TYR A 244 -22.78 1.82 -2.48
C TYR A 244 -22.64 2.17 -0.99
N ARG A 245 -21.82 3.19 -0.65
CA ARG A 245 -21.66 3.67 0.74
C ARG A 245 -22.95 4.26 1.31
N ILE A 246 -23.73 4.98 0.51
CA ILE A 246 -25.07 5.45 0.89
C ILE A 246 -25.97 4.26 1.20
N GLY A 247 -25.97 3.22 0.37
CA GLY A 247 -26.70 2.00 0.61
C GLY A 247 -26.28 1.26 1.89
N ASP A 248 -24.98 1.23 2.20
CA ASP A 248 -24.44 0.69 3.45
C ASP A 248 -24.94 1.50 4.66
N ILE A 249 -24.87 2.83 4.60
CA ILE A 249 -25.39 3.72 5.66
C ILE A 249 -26.86 3.43 5.93
N TYR A 250 -27.71 3.46 4.89
CA TYR A 250 -29.14 3.15 5.05
C TYR A 250 -29.39 1.75 5.59
N SER A 251 -28.60 0.75 5.19
CA SER A 251 -28.69 -0.61 5.73
C SER A 251 -28.37 -0.67 7.22
N ARG A 252 -27.39 0.11 7.69
CA ARG A 252 -27.07 0.24 9.12
C ARG A 252 -28.13 0.97 9.91
N GLN A 253 -28.80 1.94 9.27
CA GLN A 253 -29.95 2.67 9.83
C GLN A 253 -31.28 1.91 9.71
N LEU A 254 -31.28 0.67 9.19
CA LEU A 254 -32.45 -0.18 8.94
C LEU A 254 -33.46 0.44 7.94
N GLN A 255 -33.04 1.39 7.13
CA GLN A 255 -33.85 2.05 6.10
C GLN A 255 -33.77 1.25 4.79
N TRP A 256 -34.43 0.08 4.76
CA TRP A 256 -34.21 -0.93 3.72
C TRP A 256 -34.57 -0.46 2.31
N ASP A 257 -35.67 0.27 2.13
CA ASP A 257 -36.11 0.75 0.82
C ASP A 257 -35.15 1.77 0.23
N ALA A 258 -34.66 2.68 1.08
CA ALA A 258 -33.64 3.66 0.67
C ALA A 258 -32.31 2.96 0.35
N ALA A 259 -31.93 1.93 1.11
CA ALA A 259 -30.77 1.12 0.84
C ALA A 259 -30.87 0.41 -0.52
N ILE A 260 -32.03 -0.24 -0.79
CA ILE A 260 -32.28 -0.91 -2.08
C ILE A 260 -32.11 0.06 -3.24
N THR A 261 -32.73 1.24 -3.15
CA THR A 261 -32.66 2.25 -4.22
C THR A 261 -31.21 2.67 -4.51
N ALA A 262 -30.45 3.01 -3.49
CA ALA A 262 -29.05 3.44 -3.66
C ALA A 262 -28.15 2.32 -4.21
N LEU A 263 -28.34 1.08 -3.73
CA LEU A 263 -27.57 -0.07 -4.17
C LEU A 263 -27.88 -0.48 -5.61
N GLN A 264 -29.14 -0.38 -6.04
CA GLN A 264 -29.52 -0.60 -7.43
C GLN A 264 -28.87 0.42 -8.35
N GLN A 265 -28.85 1.70 -7.97
CA GLN A 265 -28.13 2.74 -8.72
C GLN A 265 -26.62 2.48 -8.80
N SER A 266 -26.02 2.02 -7.71
CA SER A 266 -24.60 1.61 -7.71
C SER A 266 -24.34 0.50 -8.73
N LEU A 267 -25.19 -0.54 -8.77
CA LEU A 267 -25.08 -1.65 -9.72
C LEU A 267 -25.37 -1.26 -11.17
N TRP A 268 -26.24 -0.30 -11.39
CA TRP A 268 -26.48 0.24 -12.73
C TRP A 268 -25.22 0.81 -13.34
N ILE A 269 -24.36 1.45 -12.50
CA ILE A 269 -23.08 2.04 -12.94
C ILE A 269 -21.98 0.99 -13.00
N ASN A 270 -21.86 0.15 -11.96
CA ASN A 270 -20.84 -0.91 -11.89
C ASN A 270 -21.46 -2.26 -11.48
N PRO A 271 -21.83 -3.11 -12.45
CA PRO A 271 -22.49 -4.39 -12.18
C PRO A 271 -21.55 -5.51 -11.73
N TYR A 272 -20.24 -5.30 -11.71
CA TYR A 272 -19.26 -6.38 -11.44
C TYR A 272 -18.73 -6.39 -10.01
N TYR A 273 -19.18 -5.48 -9.16
CA TYR A 273 -18.76 -5.40 -7.77
C TYR A 273 -19.71 -6.18 -6.86
N SER A 274 -19.20 -7.16 -6.09
CA SER A 274 -19.99 -8.06 -5.25
C SER A 274 -20.67 -7.37 -4.06
N GLY A 275 -20.07 -6.29 -3.51
CA GLY A 275 -20.53 -5.60 -2.30
C GLY A 275 -22.00 -5.16 -2.34
N PRO A 276 -22.47 -4.41 -3.37
CA PRO A 276 -23.88 -4.02 -3.47
C PRO A 276 -24.85 -5.20 -3.54
N TYR A 277 -24.49 -6.30 -4.20
CA TYR A 277 -25.33 -7.51 -4.26
C TYR A 277 -25.51 -8.14 -2.88
N ILE A 278 -24.47 -8.17 -2.04
CA ILE A 278 -24.56 -8.68 -0.67
C ILE A 278 -25.54 -7.84 0.16
N LEU A 279 -25.41 -6.51 0.08
CA LEU A 279 -26.29 -5.61 0.84
C LEU A 279 -27.73 -5.63 0.30
N LEU A 280 -27.95 -5.74 -1.01
CA LEU A 280 -29.26 -5.92 -1.61
C LEU A 280 -29.90 -7.24 -1.15
N GLY A 281 -29.16 -8.32 -1.17
CA GLY A 281 -29.62 -9.60 -0.68
C GLY A 281 -30.06 -9.54 0.78
N LYS A 282 -29.27 -8.87 1.62
CA LYS A 282 -29.64 -8.60 3.02
C LYS A 282 -30.90 -7.75 3.12
N ALA A 283 -31.00 -6.65 2.36
CA ALA A 283 -32.14 -5.74 2.42
C ALA A 283 -33.44 -6.43 1.95
N TYR A 284 -33.38 -7.16 0.83
CA TYR A 284 -34.54 -7.94 0.34
C TYR A 284 -34.95 -9.03 1.32
N SER A 285 -34.01 -9.72 1.97
CA SER A 285 -34.37 -10.70 3.03
C SER A 285 -35.06 -10.02 4.20
N LYS A 286 -34.62 -8.82 4.62
CA LYS A 286 -35.26 -8.07 5.72
C LYS A 286 -36.63 -7.51 5.38
N THR A 287 -36.90 -7.29 4.10
CA THR A 287 -38.24 -6.87 3.61
C THR A 287 -39.11 -8.05 3.16
N GLY A 288 -38.71 -9.31 3.43
CA GLY A 288 -39.48 -10.52 3.13
C GLY A 288 -39.44 -10.96 1.65
N GLN A 289 -38.65 -10.32 0.81
CA GLN A 289 -38.55 -10.59 -0.61
C GLN A 289 -37.49 -11.69 -0.88
N LEU A 290 -37.74 -12.92 -0.38
CA LEU A 290 -36.75 -14.00 -0.34
C LEU A 290 -36.21 -14.39 -1.74
N GLY A 291 -37.05 -14.37 -2.78
CA GLY A 291 -36.63 -14.69 -4.14
C GLY A 291 -35.62 -13.69 -4.71
N ALA A 292 -35.89 -12.40 -4.51
CA ALA A 292 -34.97 -11.33 -4.89
C ALA A 292 -33.67 -11.38 -4.05
N ALA A 293 -33.79 -11.69 -2.76
CA ALA A 293 -32.64 -11.84 -1.89
C ALA A 293 -31.70 -12.97 -2.38
N GLU A 294 -32.28 -14.12 -2.72
CA GLU A 294 -31.51 -15.25 -3.26
C GLU A 294 -30.81 -14.89 -4.57
N GLU A 295 -31.52 -14.25 -5.51
CA GLU A 295 -30.92 -13.85 -6.79
C GLU A 295 -29.71 -12.94 -6.58
N MET A 296 -29.83 -11.92 -5.73
CA MET A 296 -28.72 -10.99 -5.46
C MET A 296 -27.55 -11.72 -4.79
N LEU A 297 -27.80 -12.59 -3.82
CA LEU A 297 -26.73 -13.30 -3.13
C LEU A 297 -26.04 -14.34 -4.03
N ARG A 298 -26.76 -14.99 -4.94
CA ARG A 298 -26.13 -15.84 -5.97
C ARG A 298 -25.23 -15.04 -6.91
N ARG A 299 -25.62 -13.82 -7.30
CA ARG A 299 -24.76 -12.91 -8.06
C ARG A 299 -23.55 -12.47 -7.24
N ALA A 300 -23.71 -12.20 -5.95
CA ALA A 300 -22.59 -11.87 -5.08
C ALA A 300 -21.54 -13.01 -5.04
N VAL A 301 -21.99 -14.25 -4.88
CA VAL A 301 -21.13 -15.44 -4.91
C VAL A 301 -20.48 -15.65 -6.29
N LEU A 302 -21.20 -15.36 -7.38
CA LEU A 302 -20.65 -15.44 -8.75
C LEU A 302 -19.47 -14.48 -8.96
N TYR A 303 -19.58 -13.23 -8.47
CA TYR A 303 -18.53 -12.22 -8.64
C TYR A 303 -17.40 -12.33 -7.60
N ASP A 304 -17.69 -12.91 -6.43
CA ASP A 304 -16.70 -13.16 -5.38
C ASP A 304 -16.99 -14.50 -4.68
N PRO A 305 -16.51 -15.62 -5.28
CA PRO A 305 -16.76 -16.97 -4.76
C PRO A 305 -16.11 -17.24 -3.38
N ASN A 306 -15.21 -16.39 -2.94
CA ASN A 306 -14.56 -16.53 -1.64
C ASN A 306 -15.15 -15.59 -0.58
N ASN A 307 -16.29 -14.96 -0.86
CA ASN A 307 -16.93 -14.06 0.09
C ASN A 307 -17.77 -14.83 1.12
N LYS A 308 -17.18 -15.03 2.27
CA LYS A 308 -17.84 -15.70 3.40
C LYS A 308 -19.24 -15.12 3.71
N SER A 309 -19.35 -13.78 3.71
CA SER A 309 -20.62 -13.12 4.07
C SER A 309 -21.72 -13.39 3.04
N ALA A 310 -21.36 -13.48 1.74
CA ALA A 310 -22.30 -13.81 0.68
C ALA A 310 -22.86 -15.23 0.85
N HIS A 311 -21.98 -16.22 1.06
CA HIS A 311 -22.41 -17.62 1.31
C HIS A 311 -23.25 -17.74 2.57
N TYR A 312 -22.85 -17.09 3.66
CA TYR A 312 -23.60 -17.13 4.93
C TYR A 312 -25.00 -16.54 4.78
N LEU A 313 -25.13 -15.37 4.14
CA LEU A 313 -26.44 -14.75 3.90
C LEU A 313 -27.29 -15.57 2.92
N LEU A 314 -26.69 -16.15 1.88
CA LEU A 314 -27.39 -17.04 0.96
C LEU A 314 -27.95 -18.26 1.69
N ALA A 315 -27.15 -18.87 2.57
CA ALA A 315 -27.60 -19.99 3.40
C ALA A 315 -28.79 -19.60 4.28
N GLN A 316 -28.76 -18.44 4.91
CA GLN A 316 -29.86 -17.94 5.71
C GLN A 316 -31.18 -17.76 4.89
N VAL A 317 -31.05 -17.20 3.67
CA VAL A 317 -32.19 -17.00 2.78
C VAL A 317 -32.76 -18.34 2.31
N LEU A 318 -31.90 -19.29 1.93
CA LEU A 318 -32.30 -20.64 1.54
C LEU A 318 -33.01 -21.39 2.69
N GLN A 319 -32.51 -21.25 3.92
CA GLN A 319 -33.13 -21.82 5.11
C GLN A 319 -34.51 -21.23 5.34
N GLN A 320 -34.68 -19.91 5.22
CA GLN A 320 -36.00 -19.24 5.33
C GLN A 320 -36.96 -19.67 4.21
N ALA A 321 -36.44 -19.99 3.03
CA ALA A 321 -37.20 -20.52 1.89
C ALA A 321 -37.53 -22.03 2.00
N GLY A 322 -37.14 -22.70 3.10
CA GLY A 322 -37.39 -24.15 3.31
C GLY A 322 -36.41 -25.08 2.56
N ARG A 323 -35.35 -24.56 1.96
CA ARG A 323 -34.36 -25.32 1.16
C ARG A 323 -33.15 -25.74 2.02
N ALA A 324 -33.40 -26.58 3.02
CA ALA A 324 -32.47 -26.92 4.09
C ALA A 324 -31.16 -27.56 3.59
N GLU A 325 -31.19 -28.42 2.56
CA GLU A 325 -30.00 -29.08 2.02
C GLU A 325 -29.06 -28.08 1.33
N GLU A 326 -29.61 -27.12 0.58
CA GLU A 326 -28.81 -26.09 -0.08
C GLU A 326 -28.25 -25.12 0.96
N ALA A 327 -29.04 -24.75 1.95
CA ALA A 327 -28.58 -23.91 3.06
C ALA A 327 -27.39 -24.54 3.78
N THR A 328 -27.48 -25.87 4.07
CA THR A 328 -26.35 -26.59 4.72
C THR A 328 -25.09 -26.54 3.92
N ARG A 329 -25.17 -26.68 2.58
CA ARG A 329 -23.99 -26.57 1.70
C ARG A 329 -23.35 -25.19 1.72
N GLU A 330 -24.19 -24.14 1.66
CA GLU A 330 -23.69 -22.77 1.68
C GLU A 330 -23.09 -22.39 3.04
N PHE A 331 -23.67 -22.85 4.17
CA PHE A 331 -23.07 -22.68 5.49
C PHE A 331 -21.70 -23.38 5.61
N ALA A 332 -21.58 -24.61 5.10
CA ALA A 332 -20.30 -25.34 5.11
C ALA A 332 -19.21 -24.60 4.31
N ILE A 333 -19.57 -23.98 3.17
CA ILE A 333 -18.62 -23.15 2.40
C ILE A 333 -18.20 -21.92 3.23
N ALA A 334 -19.15 -21.22 3.84
CA ALA A 334 -18.86 -20.03 4.66
C ALA A 334 -17.96 -20.36 5.85
N GLU A 335 -18.16 -21.52 6.48
CA GLU A 335 -17.34 -22.00 7.61
C GLU A 335 -15.91 -22.34 7.17
N ARG A 336 -15.74 -23.04 6.04
CA ARG A 336 -14.42 -23.32 5.45
C ARG A 336 -13.66 -22.04 5.17
N LEU A 337 -14.30 -21.06 4.52
CA LEU A 337 -13.68 -19.76 4.20
C LEU A 337 -13.27 -18.97 5.46
N GLN A 338 -13.94 -19.22 6.61
CA GLN A 338 -13.51 -18.67 7.88
C GLN A 338 -12.24 -19.35 8.41
N GLY A 339 -12.13 -20.67 8.30
CA GLY A 339 -10.97 -21.43 8.77
C GLY A 339 -9.69 -21.12 7.97
N ASP A 340 -9.82 -20.86 6.68
CA ASP A 340 -8.69 -20.52 5.80
C ASP A 340 -8.18 -19.07 6.02
N ALA A 341 -9.02 -18.17 6.52
CA ALA A 341 -8.63 -16.79 6.86
C ALA A 341 -7.85 -16.67 8.20
N VAL A 342 -7.81 -17.72 9.00
CA VAL A 342 -7.14 -17.76 10.33
C VAL A 342 -5.77 -18.46 10.28
N LYS A 343 -5.43 -19.08 9.15
CA LYS A 343 -4.10 -19.68 8.88
C LYS A 343 -3.21 -18.71 8.10
#